data_5a2f8ed0f0cad0eac8675a63c4652c75
#
_entry.id   5a2f8ed0f0cad0eac8675a63c4652c75
#
_cell.length_a   1.000
_cell.length_b   1.000
_cell.length_c   1.000
_cell.angle_alpha   90.00
_cell.angle_beta   90.00
_cell.angle_gamma   90.00
#
_symmetry.space_group_name_H-M   'P 1'
#
loop_
_entity.id
_entity.type
_entity.pdbx_description
1 polymer ?
#
loop_
_entity_poly.entity_id
_entity_poly.type
_entity_poly.pdbx_seq_one_letter_code
_entity_poly.pdbx_strand_id
1 'polypeptide(L)'
;MKRAIILILDSLGIGAAADAPAFGDAGSNTLGHIAMEAAAGRANVGRSGPLKLPNLSKVGLGHACRLSSGYFPEGMDPADPVAAYGYAREISSGKDTPSGHWEIAGVPVLFDWGYFSDHDNSFPQALLDAIVEKAGLPGYLGNCHASGTEILDRLGEEHMKSGKPIFYTSADSVFQIACHEETYGLERLYELCKITRELLEPYNIGRVIARPFVGEGKGKFARTGNRKDLAVEPPAATVLKKLADAGGDVVSIGKIADIYAHVGITHKHKATGFDQLWDATLTAMDQHQDKPAIIMANFVDFDSSYGHRRNTAGYAAALEEFDARLPEVMAAMGDDDILILSADHGCDPTWPGTDHTREHIPVLCYGKKVKAGPIGERATFADIGQSVASHLGLPNMDYGTSFLD
;
A
#
# COMPACT_ATOMS: atom_id res chain seq x y z
N MET A 1 0.22 -1.63 -28.51
CA MET A 1 0.15 -0.39 -27.71
C MET A 1 1.07 -0.53 -26.53
N LYS A 2 1.65 0.57 -26.03
CA LYS A 2 2.53 0.54 -24.85
C LYS A 2 1.70 0.40 -23.57
N ARG A 3 2.07 -0.54 -22.71
CA ARG A 3 1.47 -0.71 -21.38
C ARG A 3 2.55 -0.82 -20.33
N ALA A 4 2.25 -0.33 -19.12
CA ALA A 4 3.05 -0.56 -17.93
C ALA A 4 2.24 -1.43 -16.95
N ILE A 5 2.73 -2.62 -16.67
CA ILE A 5 2.19 -3.53 -15.65
C ILE A 5 3.02 -3.33 -14.39
N ILE A 6 2.39 -2.91 -13.29
CA ILE A 6 3.08 -2.60 -12.03
C ILE A 6 2.53 -3.51 -10.95
N LEU A 7 3.36 -4.39 -10.43
CA LEU A 7 2.99 -5.30 -9.35
C LEU A 7 3.73 -4.88 -8.09
N ILE A 8 2.98 -4.44 -7.09
CA ILE A 8 3.52 -4.05 -5.78
C ILE A 8 3.42 -5.24 -4.84
N LEU A 9 4.59 -5.76 -4.45
CA LEU A 9 4.72 -6.71 -3.36
C LEU A 9 4.73 -5.89 -2.06
N ASP A 10 3.54 -5.60 -1.54
CA ASP A 10 3.34 -4.68 -0.41
C ASP A 10 4.28 -5.03 0.74
N SER A 11 5.04 -4.06 1.21
CA SER A 11 6.02 -4.18 2.30
C SER A 11 7.29 -5.02 2.02
N LEU A 12 7.60 -5.39 0.78
CA LEU A 12 8.83 -6.15 0.48
C LEU A 12 10.06 -5.25 0.41
N GLY A 13 10.52 -4.74 1.54
CA GLY A 13 11.82 -4.07 1.65
C GLY A 13 13.00 -5.01 1.41
N ILE A 14 14.15 -4.43 1.02
CA ILE A 14 15.38 -5.17 0.69
C ILE A 14 16.64 -4.61 1.38
N GLY A 15 16.45 -3.98 2.54
CA GLY A 15 17.53 -3.45 3.37
C GLY A 15 17.26 -2.04 3.86
N ALA A 16 17.73 -1.76 5.07
CA ALA A 16 17.52 -0.49 5.76
C ALA A 16 18.00 0.71 4.94
N ALA A 17 17.16 1.72 4.79
CA ALA A 17 17.52 3.00 4.19
C ALA A 17 18.52 3.78 5.08
N ALA A 18 19.22 4.75 4.50
CA ALA A 18 20.22 5.53 5.22
C ALA A 18 19.60 6.31 6.41
N ASP A 19 18.34 6.70 6.32
CA ASP A 19 17.57 7.40 7.36
C ASP A 19 16.79 6.43 8.28
N ALA A 20 16.86 5.12 8.09
CA ALA A 20 16.23 4.12 8.94
C ALA A 20 16.52 4.28 10.45
N PRO A 21 17.73 4.73 10.89
CA PRO A 21 17.98 4.99 12.31
C PRO A 21 17.03 6.00 12.94
N ALA A 22 16.56 7.00 12.20
CA ALA A 22 15.59 7.98 12.68
C ALA A 22 14.21 7.38 12.97
N PHE A 23 13.90 6.25 12.35
CA PHE A 23 12.67 5.48 12.54
C PHE A 23 12.82 4.31 13.52
N GLY A 24 14.03 4.06 14.05
CA GLY A 24 14.32 2.89 14.86
C GLY A 24 14.51 1.59 14.06
N ASP A 25 14.71 1.70 12.75
CA ASP A 25 14.72 0.60 11.79
C ASP A 25 16.13 0.26 11.27
N ALA A 26 17.18 0.73 11.95
CA ALA A 26 18.56 0.47 11.55
C ALA A 26 18.88 -1.03 11.51
N GLY A 27 19.16 -1.54 10.32
CA GLY A 27 19.48 -2.96 10.10
C GLY A 27 18.28 -3.82 9.67
N SER A 28 17.08 -3.27 9.52
CA SER A 28 15.96 -4.00 8.94
C SER A 28 16.26 -4.46 7.51
N ASN A 29 15.76 -5.62 7.14
CA ASN A 29 15.89 -6.19 5.80
C ASN A 29 14.84 -7.27 5.58
N THR A 30 13.65 -6.87 5.18
CA THR A 30 12.50 -7.75 5.05
C THR A 30 12.82 -9.02 4.25
N LEU A 31 13.28 -8.90 3.00
CA LEU A 31 13.64 -10.06 2.17
C LEU A 31 14.81 -10.84 2.73
N GLY A 32 15.87 -10.13 3.15
CA GLY A 32 17.10 -10.76 3.65
C GLY A 32 16.85 -11.59 4.90
N HIS A 33 16.11 -11.05 5.86
CA HIS A 33 15.80 -11.77 7.10
C HIS A 33 14.83 -12.94 6.88
N ILE A 34 13.82 -12.79 6.00
CA ILE A 34 12.96 -13.91 5.59
C ILE A 34 13.82 -15.04 4.99
N ALA A 35 14.79 -14.71 4.13
CA ALA A 35 15.68 -15.71 3.52
C ALA A 35 16.56 -16.41 4.56
N MET A 36 17.13 -15.66 5.51
CA MET A 36 17.92 -16.22 6.62
C MET A 36 17.09 -17.16 7.50
N GLU A 37 15.86 -16.75 7.87
CA GLU A 37 14.96 -17.57 8.69
C GLU A 37 14.54 -18.86 7.95
N ALA A 38 14.29 -18.76 6.64
CA ALA A 38 13.96 -19.90 5.80
C ALA A 38 15.12 -20.88 5.69
N ALA A 39 16.33 -20.41 5.41
CA ALA A 39 17.55 -21.23 5.32
C ALA A 39 17.89 -21.88 6.65
N ALA A 40 17.67 -21.20 7.77
CA ALA A 40 17.86 -21.74 9.12
C ALA A 40 16.73 -22.71 9.56
N GLY A 41 15.72 -22.96 8.73
CA GLY A 41 14.62 -23.86 9.03
C GLY A 41 13.58 -23.30 10.00
N ARG A 42 13.63 -22.00 10.34
CA ARG A 42 12.69 -21.36 11.26
C ARG A 42 11.41 -20.84 10.56
N ALA A 43 11.38 -20.90 9.22
CA ALA A 43 10.21 -20.59 8.42
C ALA A 43 9.56 -21.82 7.76
N ASN A 44 9.68 -23.00 8.38
CA ASN A 44 9.17 -24.27 7.85
C ASN A 44 7.72 -24.54 8.32
N VAL A 45 6.78 -23.70 7.86
CA VAL A 45 5.33 -23.91 8.08
C VAL A 45 4.64 -23.86 6.73
N GLY A 46 4.11 -25.00 6.28
CA GLY A 46 3.54 -25.14 4.93
C GLY A 46 4.55 -25.17 3.79
N ARG A 47 5.82 -24.94 4.09
CA ARG A 47 6.98 -24.97 3.21
C ARG A 47 8.21 -25.50 3.97
N SER A 48 9.35 -25.73 3.27
CA SER A 48 10.58 -26.18 3.94
C SER A 48 11.85 -25.77 3.18
N GLY A 49 12.92 -25.58 3.94
CA GLY A 49 14.27 -25.22 3.42
C GLY A 49 14.39 -23.75 3.02
N PRO A 50 15.48 -23.37 2.33
CA PRO A 50 15.72 -22.03 1.83
C PRO A 50 14.58 -21.51 0.94
N LEU A 51 14.49 -20.19 0.73
CA LEU A 51 13.52 -19.60 -0.19
C LEU A 51 13.70 -20.14 -1.61
N LYS A 52 12.56 -20.43 -2.27
CA LYS A 52 12.53 -20.94 -3.65
C LYS A 52 11.84 -19.91 -4.55
N LEU A 53 12.61 -18.96 -5.07
CA LEU A 53 12.12 -17.84 -5.87
C LEU A 53 12.83 -17.82 -7.24
N PRO A 54 12.68 -18.86 -8.09
CA PRO A 54 13.42 -18.96 -9.34
C PRO A 54 13.06 -17.85 -10.35
N ASN A 55 11.81 -17.40 -10.38
CA ASN A 55 11.36 -16.39 -11.31
C ASN A 55 11.72 -14.97 -10.85
N LEU A 56 11.58 -14.67 -9.55
CA LEU A 56 12.04 -13.42 -8.95
C LEU A 56 13.58 -13.30 -8.98
N SER A 57 14.31 -14.42 -8.82
CA SER A 57 15.76 -14.47 -9.06
C SER A 57 16.08 -14.08 -10.50
N LYS A 58 15.38 -14.69 -11.47
CA LYS A 58 15.57 -14.44 -12.90
C LYS A 58 15.35 -12.98 -13.29
N VAL A 59 14.46 -12.26 -12.63
CA VAL A 59 14.26 -10.82 -12.85
C VAL A 59 15.14 -9.94 -11.95
N GLY A 60 15.97 -10.51 -11.10
CA GLY A 60 17.05 -9.80 -10.40
C GLY A 60 16.78 -9.38 -8.96
N LEU A 61 15.74 -9.91 -8.28
CA LEU A 61 15.42 -9.54 -6.91
C LEU A 61 16.60 -9.79 -5.94
N GLY A 62 17.28 -10.93 -6.03
CA GLY A 62 18.45 -11.23 -5.20
C GLY A 62 19.62 -10.26 -5.44
N HIS A 63 19.83 -9.87 -6.71
CA HIS A 63 20.84 -8.88 -7.07
C HIS A 63 20.48 -7.47 -6.56
N ALA A 64 19.21 -7.06 -6.64
CA ALA A 64 18.72 -5.81 -6.08
C ALA A 64 18.94 -5.74 -4.56
N CYS A 65 18.61 -6.81 -3.84
CA CYS A 65 18.84 -6.94 -2.40
C CYS A 65 20.34 -6.81 -2.06
N ARG A 66 21.21 -7.48 -2.84
CA ARG A 66 22.67 -7.36 -2.67
C ARG A 66 23.18 -5.95 -2.90
N LEU A 67 22.66 -5.24 -3.91
CA LEU A 67 23.04 -3.84 -4.17
C LEU A 67 22.63 -2.93 -3.01
N SER A 68 21.45 -3.16 -2.44
CA SER A 68 20.90 -2.35 -1.34
C SER A 68 21.60 -2.64 0.00
N SER A 69 21.66 -3.91 0.41
CA SER A 69 22.06 -4.32 1.76
C SER A 69 23.46 -4.95 1.86
N GLY A 70 24.09 -5.25 0.73
CA GLY A 70 25.33 -6.06 0.67
C GLY A 70 25.08 -7.56 0.83
N TYR A 71 23.86 -8.01 1.15
CA TYR A 71 23.49 -9.40 1.39
C TYR A 71 22.77 -10.00 0.17
N PHE A 72 23.24 -11.16 -0.31
CA PHE A 72 22.55 -11.93 -1.34
C PHE A 72 21.69 -13.00 -0.65
N PRO A 73 20.34 -12.99 -0.84
CA PRO A 73 19.46 -13.88 -0.10
C PRO A 73 19.71 -15.36 -0.38
N GLU A 74 19.80 -16.16 0.68
CA GLU A 74 20.01 -17.61 0.58
C GLU A 74 18.82 -18.30 -0.12
N GLY A 75 19.15 -19.22 -1.03
CA GLY A 75 18.16 -19.95 -1.83
C GLY A 75 17.82 -19.29 -3.16
N MET A 76 18.25 -18.05 -3.39
CA MET A 76 18.08 -17.39 -4.68
C MET A 76 19.21 -17.73 -5.66
N ASP A 77 18.88 -17.74 -6.97
CA ASP A 77 19.85 -18.05 -8.03
C ASP A 77 20.71 -16.80 -8.32
N PRO A 78 22.06 -16.89 -8.23
CA PRO A 78 22.95 -15.79 -8.55
C PRO A 78 23.23 -15.60 -10.04
N ALA A 79 22.57 -16.34 -10.95
CA ALA A 79 22.74 -16.16 -12.39
C ALA A 79 22.35 -14.74 -12.85
N ASP A 80 22.92 -14.30 -13.98
CA ASP A 80 22.66 -12.97 -14.52
C ASP A 80 21.16 -12.77 -14.85
N PRO A 81 20.53 -11.71 -14.32
CA PRO A 81 19.12 -11.44 -14.55
C PRO A 81 18.81 -11.09 -16.00
N VAL A 82 17.57 -11.41 -16.42
CA VAL A 82 17.03 -11.04 -17.74
C VAL A 82 16.28 -9.70 -17.75
N ALA A 83 16.28 -8.99 -16.64
CA ALA A 83 15.60 -7.72 -16.43
C ALA A 83 16.59 -6.62 -16.01
N ALA A 84 16.17 -5.37 -16.08
CA ALA A 84 16.85 -4.26 -15.39
C ALA A 84 16.55 -4.38 -13.89
N TYR A 85 17.55 -4.21 -13.03
CA TYR A 85 17.40 -4.37 -11.58
C TYR A 85 18.24 -3.37 -10.78
N GLY A 86 17.67 -2.92 -9.70
CA GLY A 86 18.27 -2.00 -8.74
C GLY A 86 17.38 -1.83 -7.53
N TYR A 87 17.62 -0.77 -6.79
CA TYR A 87 16.84 -0.42 -5.62
C TYR A 87 16.58 1.09 -5.57
N ALA A 88 15.52 1.48 -4.88
CA ALA A 88 15.20 2.88 -4.67
C ALA A 88 15.09 3.20 -3.18
N ARG A 89 15.46 4.44 -2.84
CA ARG A 89 15.21 4.99 -1.52
C ARG A 89 13.98 5.89 -1.53
N GLU A 90 13.30 5.97 -0.42
CA GLU A 90 12.16 6.84 -0.22
C GLU A 90 12.62 8.23 0.19
N ILE A 91 12.03 9.28 -0.42
CA ILE A 91 12.21 10.67 0.02
C ILE A 91 10.96 11.23 0.73
N SER A 92 9.84 10.51 0.70
CA SER A 92 8.67 10.85 1.49
C SER A 92 8.98 10.82 2.99
N SER A 93 8.34 11.71 3.76
CA SER A 93 8.56 11.83 5.21
C SER A 93 8.06 10.60 5.98
N GLY A 94 7.05 9.89 5.46
CA GLY A 94 6.48 8.70 6.08
C GLY A 94 7.13 7.40 5.59
N LYS A 95 6.73 6.27 6.20
CA LYS A 95 7.01 4.90 5.75
C LYS A 95 5.71 4.10 5.63
N ASP A 96 4.64 4.79 5.30
CA ASP A 96 3.28 4.25 5.20
C ASP A 96 2.90 3.98 3.74
N THR A 97 1.90 3.13 3.55
CA THR A 97 1.42 2.72 2.22
C THR A 97 1.09 3.88 1.28
N PRO A 98 0.35 4.96 1.68
CA PRO A 98 0.15 6.12 0.82
C PRO A 98 1.43 6.81 0.42
N SER A 99 2.37 7.05 1.35
CA SER A 99 3.65 7.71 1.07
C SER A 99 4.45 6.96 0.02
N GLY A 100 4.63 5.65 0.17
CA GLY A 100 5.37 4.83 -0.79
C GLY A 100 4.68 4.74 -2.15
N HIS A 101 3.37 4.47 -2.18
CA HIS A 101 2.63 4.34 -3.45
C HIS A 101 2.56 5.66 -4.24
N TRP A 102 2.33 6.80 -3.56
CA TRP A 102 2.27 8.08 -4.25
C TRP A 102 3.64 8.48 -4.80
N GLU A 103 4.71 8.19 -4.05
CA GLU A 103 6.07 8.43 -4.53
C GLU A 103 6.39 7.53 -5.73
N ILE A 104 6.04 6.23 -5.71
CA ILE A 104 6.13 5.33 -6.88
C ILE A 104 5.42 5.94 -8.10
N ALA A 105 4.30 6.61 -7.90
CA ALA A 105 3.56 7.27 -8.98
C ALA A 105 4.06 8.70 -9.31
N GLY A 106 5.24 9.09 -8.81
CA GLY A 106 5.92 10.34 -9.13
C GLY A 106 5.56 11.52 -8.23
N VAL A 107 4.89 11.29 -7.09
CA VAL A 107 4.43 12.33 -6.17
C VAL A 107 4.85 12.00 -4.73
N PRO A 108 6.09 12.34 -4.31
CA PRO A 108 6.53 12.11 -2.94
C PRO A 108 5.75 12.96 -1.94
N VAL A 109 5.56 12.42 -0.74
CA VAL A 109 4.92 13.09 0.39
C VAL A 109 5.99 13.81 1.22
N LEU A 110 6.18 15.10 0.95
CA LEU A 110 7.22 15.93 1.57
C LEU A 110 6.70 16.73 2.77
N PHE A 111 5.62 16.31 3.37
CA PHE A 111 5.03 16.87 4.58
C PHE A 111 4.77 15.75 5.59
N ASP A 112 4.76 16.10 6.86
CA ASP A 112 4.47 15.15 7.92
C ASP A 112 2.97 14.91 8.04
N TRP A 113 2.56 13.63 8.13
CA TRP A 113 1.20 13.31 8.50
C TRP A 113 0.89 13.79 9.91
N GLY A 114 -0.33 14.27 10.10
CA GLY A 114 -0.83 14.59 11.43
C GLY A 114 -1.25 13.33 12.17
N TYR A 115 -1.10 13.36 13.48
CA TYR A 115 -1.54 12.28 14.37
C TYR A 115 -2.25 12.89 15.58
N PHE A 116 -3.25 12.19 16.07
CA PHE A 116 -3.89 12.49 17.33
C PHE A 116 -3.27 11.61 18.41
N SER A 117 -2.21 12.08 19.05
CA SER A 117 -1.38 11.26 19.95
C SER A 117 -1.94 11.13 21.37
N ASP A 118 -2.85 12.02 21.78
CA ASP A 118 -3.45 11.96 23.10
C ASP A 118 -4.44 10.79 23.19
N HIS A 119 -4.25 9.92 24.18
CA HIS A 119 -5.09 8.73 24.35
C HIS A 119 -6.52 9.07 24.81
N ASP A 120 -6.67 10.08 25.63
CA ASP A 120 -7.93 10.64 26.10
C ASP A 120 -8.10 12.05 25.56
N ASN A 121 -9.29 12.41 25.07
CA ASN A 121 -9.54 13.68 24.39
C ASN A 121 -8.63 13.88 23.17
N SER A 122 -8.50 12.85 22.36
CA SER A 122 -7.57 12.78 21.22
C SER A 122 -7.76 13.92 20.24
N PHE A 123 -9.00 14.29 19.95
CA PHE A 123 -9.31 15.32 18.95
C PHE A 123 -9.44 16.70 19.60
N PRO A 124 -8.89 17.76 18.97
CA PRO A 124 -9.06 19.13 19.44
C PRO A 124 -10.53 19.52 19.54
N GLN A 125 -10.91 20.19 20.63
CA GLN A 125 -12.32 20.58 20.86
C GLN A 125 -12.88 21.44 19.72
N ALA A 126 -12.09 22.37 19.19
CA ALA A 126 -12.50 23.22 18.06
C ALA A 126 -12.86 22.43 16.81
N LEU A 127 -12.14 21.31 16.53
CA LEU A 127 -12.47 20.40 15.43
C LEU A 127 -13.81 19.69 15.68
N LEU A 128 -14.00 19.18 16.89
CA LEU A 128 -15.24 18.47 17.26
C LEU A 128 -16.46 19.40 17.20
N ASP A 129 -16.34 20.62 17.69
CA ASP A 129 -17.38 21.63 17.64
C ASP A 129 -17.75 21.98 16.18
N ALA A 130 -16.75 22.14 15.32
CA ALA A 130 -16.97 22.40 13.90
C ALA A 130 -17.67 21.23 13.18
N ILE A 131 -17.31 19.98 13.52
CA ILE A 131 -17.98 18.79 12.97
C ILE A 131 -19.44 18.75 13.44
N VAL A 132 -19.68 18.96 14.73
CA VAL A 132 -21.03 18.95 15.32
C VAL A 132 -21.92 20.01 14.67
N GLU A 133 -21.40 21.23 14.52
CA GLU A 133 -22.14 22.35 13.90
C GLU A 133 -22.41 22.08 12.42
N LYS A 134 -21.36 21.76 11.63
CA LYS A 134 -21.48 21.61 10.17
C LYS A 134 -22.35 20.41 9.78
N ALA A 135 -22.29 19.32 10.55
CA ALA A 135 -23.07 18.11 10.30
C ALA A 135 -24.44 18.09 11.02
N GLY A 136 -24.77 19.12 11.82
CA GLY A 136 -26.03 19.21 12.57
C GLY A 136 -26.22 18.05 13.55
N LEU A 137 -25.17 17.67 14.29
CA LEU A 137 -25.20 16.54 15.20
C LEU A 137 -25.76 16.93 16.58
N PRO A 138 -26.39 16.00 17.31
CA PRO A 138 -26.78 16.23 18.71
C PRO A 138 -25.57 16.20 19.68
N GLY A 139 -24.36 16.02 19.18
CA GLY A 139 -23.10 15.84 19.88
C GLY A 139 -22.36 14.62 19.36
N TYR A 140 -21.36 14.15 20.09
CA TYR A 140 -20.57 12.99 19.78
C TYR A 140 -20.32 12.12 21.02
N LEU A 141 -19.82 10.90 20.82
CA LEU A 141 -19.33 9.98 21.85
C LEU A 141 -17.87 9.61 21.54
N GLY A 142 -17.15 9.17 22.55
CA GLY A 142 -15.76 8.72 22.40
C GLY A 142 -14.75 9.85 22.56
N ASN A 143 -14.05 10.26 21.49
CA ASN A 143 -12.88 11.15 21.51
C ASN A 143 -11.67 10.54 22.21
N CYS A 144 -11.27 9.34 21.83
CA CYS A 144 -10.16 8.61 22.45
C CYS A 144 -9.49 7.64 21.49
N HIS A 145 -8.32 7.13 21.87
CA HIS A 145 -7.76 5.93 21.26
C HIS A 145 -8.57 4.70 21.68
N ALA A 146 -8.93 3.86 20.71
CA ALA A 146 -9.60 2.60 21.01
C ALA A 146 -9.47 1.59 19.86
N SER A 147 -9.61 0.31 20.19
CA SER A 147 -9.91 -0.71 19.20
C SER A 147 -11.37 -0.62 18.77
N GLY A 148 -11.63 -0.92 17.49
CA GLY A 148 -12.99 -0.78 16.96
C GLY A 148 -14.02 -1.74 17.56
N THR A 149 -13.62 -2.87 18.17
CA THR A 149 -14.53 -3.79 18.86
C THR A 149 -14.83 -3.31 20.28
N GLU A 150 -13.79 -2.90 20.99
CA GLU A 150 -13.92 -2.41 22.36
C GLU A 150 -14.83 -1.17 22.45
N ILE A 151 -14.62 -0.19 21.53
CA ILE A 151 -15.40 1.05 21.60
C ILE A 151 -16.88 0.83 21.29
N LEU A 152 -17.20 -0.15 20.43
CA LEU A 152 -18.59 -0.51 20.14
C LEU A 152 -19.27 -1.11 21.40
N ASP A 153 -18.58 -2.00 22.10
CA ASP A 153 -19.10 -2.59 23.33
C ASP A 153 -19.29 -1.56 24.46
N ARG A 154 -18.46 -0.51 24.44
CA ARG A 154 -18.52 0.58 25.42
C ARG A 154 -19.60 1.61 25.15
N LEU A 155 -19.76 2.02 23.89
CA LEU A 155 -20.57 3.18 23.51
C LEU A 155 -21.71 2.89 22.54
N GLY A 156 -21.82 1.69 21.97
CA GLY A 156 -22.81 1.35 20.95
C GLY A 156 -24.26 1.50 21.40
N GLU A 157 -24.59 1.10 22.63
CA GLU A 157 -25.96 1.28 23.15
C GLU A 157 -26.32 2.75 23.36
N GLU A 158 -25.38 3.58 23.85
CA GLU A 158 -25.60 5.02 24.00
C GLU A 158 -25.73 5.70 22.66
N HIS A 159 -24.92 5.30 21.66
CA HIS A 159 -25.04 5.76 20.29
C HIS A 159 -26.45 5.52 19.73
N MET A 160 -26.97 4.29 19.86
CA MET A 160 -28.31 3.93 19.37
C MET A 160 -29.43 4.76 20.05
N LYS A 161 -29.29 5.07 21.34
CA LYS A 161 -30.26 5.85 22.11
C LYS A 161 -30.19 7.35 21.82
N SER A 162 -28.99 7.90 21.69
CA SER A 162 -28.76 9.35 21.60
C SER A 162 -28.67 9.87 20.17
N GLY A 163 -28.39 9.00 19.20
CA GLY A 163 -28.06 9.39 17.82
C GLY A 163 -26.71 10.08 17.65
N LYS A 164 -25.87 10.11 18.69
CA LYS A 164 -24.53 10.71 18.66
C LYS A 164 -23.56 9.75 18.02
N PRO A 165 -22.82 10.10 16.94
CA PRO A 165 -21.78 9.25 16.37
C PRO A 165 -20.63 9.01 17.34
N ILE A 166 -19.94 7.88 17.20
CA ILE A 166 -18.78 7.53 18.00
C ILE A 166 -17.50 7.92 17.24
N PHE A 167 -16.72 8.85 17.80
CA PHE A 167 -15.45 9.31 17.26
C PHE A 167 -14.29 8.70 18.03
N TYR A 168 -13.32 8.12 17.32
CA TYR A 168 -12.13 7.52 17.91
C TYR A 168 -10.98 7.47 16.92
N THR A 169 -9.77 7.26 17.43
CA THR A 169 -8.55 7.11 16.64
C THR A 169 -7.74 5.90 17.06
N SER A 170 -6.61 5.68 16.41
CA SER A 170 -5.59 4.67 16.72
C SER A 170 -4.20 5.29 16.55
N ALA A 171 -3.15 4.47 16.53
CA ALA A 171 -1.79 4.94 16.28
C ALA A 171 -1.56 5.49 14.86
N ASP A 172 -2.46 5.16 13.92
CA ASP A 172 -2.38 5.65 12.54
C ASP A 172 -2.88 7.10 12.42
N SER A 173 -2.55 7.74 11.28
CA SER A 173 -3.10 9.06 10.91
C SER A 173 -4.54 8.93 10.43
N VAL A 174 -5.47 8.70 11.36
CA VAL A 174 -6.88 8.41 11.07
C VAL A 174 -7.86 9.10 12.00
N PHE A 175 -9.03 9.44 11.48
CA PHE A 175 -10.23 9.79 12.22
C PHE A 175 -11.32 8.75 11.90
N GLN A 176 -11.79 8.01 12.89
CA GLN A 176 -12.74 6.93 12.69
C GLN A 176 -14.11 7.31 13.25
N ILE A 177 -15.16 7.02 12.49
CA ILE A 177 -16.55 7.31 12.85
C ILE A 177 -17.35 6.02 12.82
N ALA A 178 -17.79 5.54 14.00
CA ALA A 178 -18.65 4.37 14.09
C ALA A 178 -20.11 4.79 14.31
N CYS A 179 -21.01 4.21 13.49
CA CYS A 179 -22.45 4.37 13.60
C CYS A 179 -23.18 3.07 13.31
N HIS A 180 -24.30 2.85 13.98
CA HIS A 180 -25.18 1.71 13.75
C HIS A 180 -25.97 1.89 12.45
N GLU A 181 -25.89 0.91 11.53
CA GLU A 181 -26.48 1.05 10.19
C GLU A 181 -27.98 1.31 10.19
N GLU A 182 -28.73 0.59 11.01
CA GLU A 182 -30.18 0.66 11.01
C GLU A 182 -30.73 1.88 11.76
N THR A 183 -30.09 2.28 12.86
CA THR A 183 -30.61 3.38 13.71
C THR A 183 -30.06 4.75 13.30
N TYR A 184 -28.86 4.82 12.76
CA TYR A 184 -28.24 6.07 12.30
C TYR A 184 -28.39 6.30 10.80
N GLY A 185 -28.26 5.24 10.01
CA GLY A 185 -28.30 5.26 8.57
C GLY A 185 -26.92 5.34 7.91
N LEU A 186 -26.70 4.45 6.93
CA LEU A 186 -25.42 4.32 6.25
C LEU A 186 -25.04 5.56 5.44
N GLU A 187 -25.98 6.11 4.67
CA GLU A 187 -25.76 7.33 3.87
C GLU A 187 -25.43 8.54 4.74
N ARG A 188 -26.09 8.66 5.89
CA ARG A 188 -25.82 9.73 6.86
C ARG A 188 -24.41 9.60 7.46
N LEU A 189 -23.94 8.37 7.72
CA LEU A 189 -22.57 8.12 8.15
C LEU A 189 -21.58 8.56 7.07
N TYR A 190 -21.81 8.21 5.81
CA TYR A 190 -20.92 8.58 4.72
C TYR A 190 -20.86 10.10 4.50
N GLU A 191 -21.99 10.79 4.62
CA GLU A 191 -22.02 12.25 4.53
C GLU A 191 -21.25 12.91 5.69
N LEU A 192 -21.42 12.40 6.91
CA LEU A 192 -20.63 12.84 8.06
C LEU A 192 -19.13 12.64 7.83
N CYS A 193 -18.72 11.53 7.25
CA CYS A 193 -17.32 11.28 6.92
C CYS A 193 -16.76 12.28 5.90
N LYS A 194 -17.55 12.69 4.89
CA LYS A 194 -17.12 13.72 3.93
C LYS A 194 -16.93 15.08 4.61
N ILE A 195 -17.91 15.50 5.41
CA ILE A 195 -17.81 16.76 6.18
C ILE A 195 -16.57 16.75 7.08
N THR A 196 -16.33 15.63 7.76
CA THR A 196 -15.17 15.46 8.63
C THR A 196 -13.86 15.51 7.82
N ARG A 197 -13.81 14.89 6.62
CA ARG A 197 -12.63 14.92 5.75
C ARG A 197 -12.23 16.34 5.38
N GLU A 198 -13.18 17.18 5.02
CA GLU A 198 -12.93 18.60 4.69
C GLU A 198 -12.37 19.37 5.89
N LEU A 199 -12.93 19.16 7.08
CA LEU A 199 -12.48 19.85 8.31
C LEU A 199 -11.13 19.38 8.82
N LEU A 200 -10.66 18.22 8.38
CA LEU A 200 -9.36 17.65 8.76
C LEU A 200 -8.20 18.08 7.87
N GLU A 201 -8.46 18.84 6.80
CA GLU A 201 -7.40 19.31 5.89
C GLU A 201 -6.26 20.05 6.63
N PRO A 202 -6.53 21.00 7.56
CA PRO A 202 -5.47 21.71 8.29
C PRO A 202 -4.66 20.83 9.26
N TYR A 203 -5.15 19.63 9.54
CA TYR A 203 -4.53 18.69 10.49
C TYR A 203 -3.67 17.63 9.80
N ASN A 204 -3.60 17.59 8.47
CA ASN A 204 -2.88 16.59 7.68
C ASN A 204 -3.20 15.14 8.05
N ILE A 205 -4.44 14.84 8.43
CA ILE A 205 -4.86 13.48 8.77
C ILE A 205 -5.09 12.67 7.49
N GLY A 206 -4.42 11.53 7.39
CA GLY A 206 -4.39 10.71 6.18
C GLY A 206 -5.74 10.12 5.77
N ARG A 207 -6.61 9.72 6.73
CA ARG A 207 -7.88 9.06 6.40
C ARG A 207 -8.99 9.41 7.37
N VAL A 208 -10.22 9.49 6.85
CA VAL A 208 -11.45 9.38 7.63
C VAL A 208 -12.09 8.02 7.31
N ILE A 209 -12.43 7.25 8.33
CA ILE A 209 -12.94 5.88 8.15
C ILE A 209 -14.37 5.79 8.68
N ALA A 210 -15.31 5.49 7.79
CA ALA A 210 -16.65 5.07 8.16
C ALA A 210 -16.61 3.62 8.69
N ARG A 211 -17.06 3.42 9.92
CA ARG A 211 -17.11 2.14 10.63
C ARG A 211 -18.55 1.74 10.96
N PRO A 212 -19.36 1.37 9.96
CA PRO A 212 -20.72 0.92 10.23
C PRO A 212 -20.72 -0.40 11.00
N PHE A 213 -21.73 -0.54 11.87
CA PHE A 213 -21.94 -1.74 12.67
C PHE A 213 -23.42 -2.06 12.86
N VAL A 214 -23.72 -3.29 13.22
CA VAL A 214 -25.08 -3.79 13.55
C VAL A 214 -25.06 -4.52 14.87
N GLY A 215 -26.21 -4.84 15.42
CA GLY A 215 -26.38 -5.63 16.64
C GLY A 215 -27.29 -4.94 17.65
N GLU A 216 -27.79 -5.72 18.62
CA GLU A 216 -28.87 -5.28 19.53
C GLU A 216 -28.36 -4.76 20.89
N GLY A 217 -27.04 -4.86 21.17
CA GLY A 217 -26.48 -4.44 22.45
C GLY A 217 -25.06 -4.93 22.70
N LYS A 218 -24.53 -4.62 23.87
CA LYS A 218 -23.18 -4.96 24.31
C LYS A 218 -22.89 -6.45 24.15
N GLY A 219 -21.73 -6.78 23.59
CA GLY A 219 -21.28 -8.14 23.28
C GLY A 219 -21.94 -8.77 22.05
N LYS A 220 -22.85 -8.05 21.38
CA LYS A 220 -23.53 -8.51 20.15
C LYS A 220 -23.27 -7.57 18.96
N PHE A 221 -22.51 -6.51 19.15
CA PHE A 221 -22.15 -5.61 18.07
C PHE A 221 -21.14 -6.24 17.10
N ALA A 222 -21.41 -6.13 15.81
CA ALA A 222 -20.55 -6.61 14.75
C ALA A 222 -20.34 -5.52 13.69
N ARG A 223 -19.10 -5.30 13.28
CA ARG A 223 -18.79 -4.41 12.14
C ARG A 223 -19.27 -5.04 10.85
N THR A 224 -19.82 -4.23 9.96
CA THR A 224 -20.29 -4.68 8.65
C THR A 224 -19.22 -4.51 7.57
N GLY A 225 -19.46 -5.11 6.43
CA GLY A 225 -18.63 -4.94 5.22
C GLY A 225 -18.79 -3.58 4.52
N ASN A 226 -19.69 -2.71 5.00
CA ASN A 226 -19.97 -1.38 4.42
C ASN A 226 -18.98 -0.30 4.91
N ARG A 227 -17.80 -0.72 5.38
CA ARG A 227 -16.68 0.19 5.68
C ARG A 227 -16.34 1.01 4.46
N LYS A 228 -16.07 2.31 4.67
CA LYS A 228 -15.60 3.21 3.62
C LYS A 228 -14.46 4.07 4.16
N ASP A 229 -13.35 4.08 3.46
CA ASP A 229 -12.17 4.89 3.79
C ASP A 229 -12.15 6.11 2.85
N LEU A 230 -12.14 7.31 3.42
CA LEU A 230 -11.97 8.56 2.70
C LEU A 230 -10.52 9.00 2.92
N ALA A 231 -9.65 8.62 2.00
CA ALA A 231 -8.25 9.01 2.02
C ALA A 231 -8.06 10.45 1.52
N VAL A 232 -6.95 11.08 1.90
CA VAL A 232 -6.47 12.29 1.26
C VAL A 232 -6.09 11.98 -0.17
N GLU A 233 -6.35 12.87 -1.09
CA GLU A 233 -5.87 12.76 -2.47
C GLU A 233 -4.35 13.04 -2.55
N PRO A 234 -3.64 12.45 -3.51
CA PRO A 234 -2.26 12.84 -3.78
C PRO A 234 -2.14 14.35 -4.00
N PRO A 235 -1.10 15.00 -3.42
CA PRO A 235 -0.99 16.48 -3.44
C PRO A 235 -0.67 17.05 -4.84
N ALA A 236 -0.39 16.19 -5.82
CA ALA A 236 -0.14 16.57 -7.21
C ALA A 236 -0.62 15.48 -8.17
N ALA A 237 -0.58 15.77 -9.47
CA ALA A 237 -0.97 14.81 -10.49
C ALA A 237 0.03 13.64 -10.59
N THR A 238 -0.38 12.46 -10.18
CA THR A 238 0.37 11.20 -10.32
C THR A 238 0.48 10.80 -11.81
N VAL A 239 1.39 9.87 -12.11
CA VAL A 239 1.46 9.29 -13.47
C VAL A 239 0.15 8.61 -13.86
N LEU A 240 -0.61 8.07 -12.90
CA LEU A 240 -1.94 7.51 -13.12
C LEU A 240 -2.91 8.60 -13.62
N LYS A 241 -2.95 9.73 -12.91
CA LYS A 241 -3.77 10.89 -13.28
C LYS A 241 -3.38 11.44 -14.66
N LYS A 242 -2.08 11.60 -14.94
CA LYS A 242 -1.60 12.08 -16.24
C LYS A 242 -2.01 11.16 -17.38
N LEU A 243 -1.96 9.84 -17.20
CA LEU A 243 -2.42 8.88 -18.22
C LEU A 243 -3.94 8.95 -18.42
N ALA A 244 -4.71 8.98 -17.35
CA ALA A 244 -6.18 9.10 -17.42
C ALA A 244 -6.61 10.38 -18.15
N ASP A 245 -5.97 11.51 -17.85
CA ASP A 245 -6.24 12.81 -18.51
C ASP A 245 -5.84 12.78 -20.01
N ALA A 246 -4.85 11.98 -20.37
CA ALA A 246 -4.47 11.75 -21.76
C ALA A 246 -5.38 10.73 -22.50
N GLY A 247 -6.42 10.21 -21.84
CA GLY A 247 -7.38 9.26 -22.41
C GLY A 247 -6.91 7.80 -22.44
N GLY A 248 -5.83 7.48 -21.75
CA GLY A 248 -5.38 6.10 -21.54
C GLY A 248 -6.16 5.38 -20.44
N ASP A 249 -5.95 4.08 -20.33
CA ASP A 249 -6.60 3.24 -19.34
C ASP A 249 -5.72 3.11 -18.08
N VAL A 250 -6.30 3.38 -16.92
CA VAL A 250 -5.67 3.15 -15.61
C VAL A 250 -6.51 2.13 -14.85
N VAL A 251 -5.97 0.92 -14.78
CA VAL A 251 -6.66 -0.24 -14.21
C VAL A 251 -6.11 -0.52 -12.81
N SER A 252 -6.94 -0.31 -11.81
CA SER A 252 -6.61 -0.62 -10.43
C SER A 252 -7.06 -2.02 -10.04
N ILE A 253 -6.17 -2.79 -9.41
CA ILE A 253 -6.45 -4.13 -8.92
C ILE A 253 -6.20 -4.17 -7.41
N GLY A 254 -7.13 -4.73 -6.66
CA GLY A 254 -7.10 -4.75 -5.21
C GLY A 254 -7.31 -3.36 -4.61
N LYS A 255 -6.40 -2.90 -3.76
CA LYS A 255 -6.51 -1.64 -3.00
C LYS A 255 -6.00 -0.39 -3.72
N ILE A 256 -5.45 -0.51 -4.92
CA ILE A 256 -4.84 0.64 -5.62
C ILE A 256 -5.79 1.84 -5.71
N ALA A 257 -7.08 1.62 -6.08
CA ALA A 257 -8.03 2.74 -6.17
C ALA A 257 -8.22 3.49 -4.84
N ASP A 258 -8.26 2.77 -3.73
CA ASP A 258 -8.44 3.36 -2.40
C ASP A 258 -7.18 4.12 -1.94
N ILE A 259 -5.98 3.60 -2.25
CA ILE A 259 -4.70 4.23 -1.93
C ILE A 259 -4.56 5.59 -2.63
N TYR A 260 -5.01 5.68 -3.88
CA TYR A 260 -4.99 6.93 -4.66
C TYR A 260 -6.28 7.77 -4.53
N ALA A 261 -7.12 7.52 -3.52
CA ALA A 261 -8.41 8.20 -3.33
C ALA A 261 -9.26 8.25 -4.61
N HIS A 262 -9.13 7.21 -5.44
CA HIS A 262 -9.75 7.06 -6.76
C HIS A 262 -9.29 8.05 -7.84
N VAL A 263 -8.35 8.93 -7.55
CA VAL A 263 -7.85 9.94 -8.50
C VAL A 263 -7.04 9.27 -9.62
N GLY A 264 -7.39 9.54 -10.86
CA GLY A 264 -6.72 8.99 -12.03
C GLY A 264 -7.03 7.52 -12.32
N ILE A 265 -8.02 6.91 -11.66
CA ILE A 265 -8.43 5.51 -11.88
C ILE A 265 -9.61 5.48 -12.88
N THR A 266 -9.44 4.77 -13.99
CA THR A 266 -10.50 4.62 -15.01
C THR A 266 -11.25 3.29 -14.88
N HIS A 267 -10.59 2.23 -14.43
CA HIS A 267 -11.16 0.89 -14.26
C HIS A 267 -10.77 0.28 -12.91
N LYS A 268 -11.67 -0.51 -12.33
CA LYS A 268 -11.46 -1.11 -11.00
C LYS A 268 -11.80 -2.59 -11.02
N HIS A 269 -10.85 -3.43 -10.64
CA HIS A 269 -11.05 -4.84 -10.37
C HIS A 269 -10.91 -5.10 -8.86
N LYS A 270 -12.04 -5.35 -8.20
CA LYS A 270 -12.02 -5.77 -6.78
C LYS A 270 -11.47 -7.20 -6.73
N ALA A 271 -10.39 -7.39 -6.00
CA ALA A 271 -9.77 -8.68 -5.77
C ALA A 271 -9.17 -8.71 -4.37
N THR A 272 -9.18 -9.86 -3.73
CA THR A 272 -8.64 -10.08 -2.38
C THR A 272 -7.98 -11.45 -2.32
N GLY A 273 -6.76 -11.51 -1.79
CA GLY A 273 -5.94 -12.71 -1.79
C GLY A 273 -5.21 -12.94 -3.11
N PHE A 274 -4.13 -13.72 -3.06
CA PHE A 274 -3.18 -13.86 -4.17
C PHE A 274 -3.84 -14.33 -5.46
N ASP A 275 -4.60 -15.40 -5.43
CA ASP A 275 -5.23 -15.97 -6.64
C ASP A 275 -6.12 -14.96 -7.37
N GLN A 276 -6.99 -14.26 -6.63
CA GLN A 276 -7.89 -13.28 -7.24
C GLN A 276 -7.13 -12.07 -7.78
N LEU A 277 -6.05 -11.62 -7.11
CA LEU A 277 -5.21 -10.52 -7.59
C LEU A 277 -4.49 -10.89 -8.88
N TRP A 278 -3.96 -12.13 -8.97
CA TRP A 278 -3.35 -12.64 -10.20
C TRP A 278 -4.36 -12.77 -11.34
N ASP A 279 -5.52 -13.38 -11.08
CA ASP A 279 -6.56 -13.59 -12.11
C ASP A 279 -7.11 -12.25 -12.61
N ALA A 280 -7.30 -11.27 -11.72
CA ALA A 280 -7.70 -9.92 -12.10
C ALA A 280 -6.63 -9.19 -12.92
N THR A 281 -5.34 -9.41 -12.60
CA THR A 281 -4.22 -8.84 -13.36
C THR A 281 -4.18 -9.39 -14.78
N LEU A 282 -4.26 -10.70 -14.95
CA LEU A 282 -4.28 -11.35 -16.26
C LEU A 282 -5.51 -10.94 -17.06
N THR A 283 -6.68 -10.88 -16.42
CA THR A 283 -7.93 -10.39 -17.03
C THR A 283 -7.78 -8.94 -17.52
N ALA A 284 -7.20 -8.07 -16.70
CA ALA A 284 -6.96 -6.69 -17.09
C ALA A 284 -5.98 -6.58 -18.27
N MET A 285 -4.92 -7.39 -18.29
CA MET A 285 -3.97 -7.43 -19.41
C MET A 285 -4.61 -7.90 -20.73
N ASP A 286 -5.61 -8.80 -20.66
CA ASP A 286 -6.37 -9.25 -21.82
C ASP A 286 -7.36 -8.17 -22.32
N GLN A 287 -8.04 -7.49 -21.41
CA GLN A 287 -9.09 -6.52 -21.73
C GLN A 287 -8.58 -5.14 -22.18
N HIS A 288 -7.37 -4.72 -21.76
CA HIS A 288 -6.84 -3.38 -22.00
C HIS A 288 -5.63 -3.40 -22.97
N GLN A 289 -5.90 -3.75 -24.25
CA GLN A 289 -4.86 -3.86 -25.29
C GLN A 289 -4.93 -2.74 -26.34
N ASP A 290 -6.05 -2.03 -26.43
CA ASP A 290 -6.35 -1.11 -27.53
C ASP A 290 -5.86 0.33 -27.27
N LYS A 291 -5.48 0.64 -26.04
CA LYS A 291 -4.98 1.95 -25.60
C LYS A 291 -3.71 1.82 -24.78
N PRO A 292 -2.92 2.91 -24.65
CA PRO A 292 -1.89 2.98 -23.62
C PRO A 292 -2.52 2.74 -22.26
N ALA A 293 -1.91 1.87 -21.44
CA ALA A 293 -2.48 1.51 -20.15
C ALA A 293 -1.45 1.41 -19.04
N ILE A 294 -1.88 1.72 -17.80
CA ILE A 294 -1.23 1.31 -16.56
C ILE A 294 -2.14 0.29 -15.90
N ILE A 295 -1.63 -0.93 -15.65
CA ILE A 295 -2.29 -1.98 -14.90
C ILE A 295 -1.51 -2.12 -13.60
N MET A 296 -2.10 -1.71 -12.48
CA MET A 296 -1.41 -1.68 -11.19
C MET A 296 -2.14 -2.54 -10.17
N ALA A 297 -1.42 -3.49 -9.58
CA ALA A 297 -1.91 -4.40 -8.57
C ALA A 297 -1.12 -4.28 -7.27
N ASN A 298 -1.82 -4.27 -6.14
CA ASN A 298 -1.22 -4.32 -4.81
C ASN A 298 -1.49 -5.67 -4.16
N PHE A 299 -0.44 -6.46 -3.93
CA PHE A 299 -0.46 -7.73 -3.20
C PHE A 299 -0.37 -7.47 -1.70
N VAL A 300 -1.44 -6.90 -1.15
CA VAL A 300 -1.53 -6.37 0.22
C VAL A 300 -1.35 -7.43 1.31
N ASP A 301 -1.54 -8.72 0.99
CA ASP A 301 -1.44 -9.80 1.97
C ASP A 301 -0.01 -9.94 2.53
N PHE A 302 1.01 -9.59 1.77
CA PHE A 302 2.40 -9.57 2.24
C PHE A 302 2.53 -8.71 3.50
N ASP A 303 1.95 -7.51 3.48
CA ASP A 303 1.93 -6.61 4.62
C ASP A 303 0.91 -7.02 5.69
N SER A 304 -0.37 -7.02 5.33
CA SER A 304 -1.47 -7.13 6.30
C SER A 304 -1.57 -8.50 6.99
N SER A 305 -1.23 -9.57 6.28
CA SER A 305 -1.35 -10.95 6.77
C SER A 305 -0.06 -11.50 7.34
N TYR A 306 1.10 -10.97 6.90
CA TYR A 306 2.40 -11.52 7.27
C TYR A 306 3.35 -10.51 7.90
N GLY A 307 3.58 -9.33 7.30
CA GLY A 307 4.48 -8.29 7.81
C GLY A 307 4.07 -7.79 9.20
N HIS A 308 2.92 -7.15 9.30
CA HIS A 308 2.35 -6.67 10.57
C HIS A 308 2.11 -7.77 11.62
N ARG A 309 1.90 -9.01 11.17
CA ARG A 309 1.69 -10.18 12.04
C ARG A 309 2.96 -10.83 12.49
N ARG A 310 4.12 -10.35 12.02
CA ARG A 310 5.45 -10.96 12.29
C ARG A 310 5.46 -12.46 11.95
N ASN A 311 4.75 -12.83 10.89
CA ASN A 311 4.62 -14.20 10.42
C ASN A 311 5.63 -14.48 9.30
N THR A 312 6.88 -14.68 9.66
CA THR A 312 7.99 -14.93 8.70
C THR A 312 7.74 -16.14 7.82
N ALA A 313 7.21 -17.23 8.40
CA ALA A 313 6.93 -18.45 7.63
C ALA A 313 5.82 -18.26 6.60
N GLY A 314 4.75 -17.54 6.97
CA GLY A 314 3.67 -17.17 6.06
C GLY A 314 4.15 -16.24 4.95
N TYR A 315 5.01 -15.27 5.27
CA TYR A 315 5.58 -14.35 4.28
C TYR A 315 6.47 -15.12 3.27
N ALA A 316 7.33 -16.03 3.75
CA ALA A 316 8.14 -16.87 2.88
C ALA A 316 7.28 -17.74 1.94
N ALA A 317 6.22 -18.36 2.45
CA ALA A 317 5.29 -19.17 1.64
C ALA A 317 4.57 -18.30 0.59
N ALA A 318 4.13 -17.11 0.96
CA ALA A 318 3.48 -16.17 0.07
C ALA A 318 4.41 -15.67 -1.05
N LEU A 319 5.70 -15.45 -0.77
CA LEU A 319 6.68 -15.12 -1.81
C LEU A 319 6.85 -16.28 -2.81
N GLU A 320 6.89 -17.52 -2.35
CA GLU A 320 6.98 -18.70 -3.21
C GLU A 320 5.72 -18.89 -4.07
N GLU A 321 4.53 -18.60 -3.51
CA GLU A 321 3.26 -18.60 -4.23
C GLU A 321 3.21 -17.51 -5.31
N PHE A 322 3.63 -16.28 -4.97
CA PHE A 322 3.75 -15.18 -5.91
C PHE A 322 4.70 -15.52 -7.05
N ASP A 323 5.90 -16.03 -6.72
CA ASP A 323 6.93 -16.40 -7.68
C ASP A 323 6.43 -17.43 -8.70
N ALA A 324 5.65 -18.41 -8.25
CA ALA A 324 5.15 -19.49 -9.10
C ALA A 324 4.22 -18.99 -10.23
N ARG A 325 3.48 -17.88 -9.99
CA ARG A 325 2.54 -17.31 -10.98
C ARG A 325 3.14 -16.17 -11.82
N LEU A 326 4.31 -15.64 -11.46
CA LEU A 326 4.96 -14.56 -12.21
C LEU A 326 5.16 -14.86 -13.71
N PRO A 327 5.51 -16.10 -14.14
CA PRO A 327 5.63 -16.45 -15.56
C PRO A 327 4.34 -16.24 -16.37
N GLU A 328 3.15 -16.32 -15.75
CA GLU A 328 1.87 -16.12 -16.45
C GLU A 328 1.75 -14.69 -16.97
N VAL A 329 2.08 -13.70 -16.13
CA VAL A 329 2.10 -12.28 -16.52
C VAL A 329 3.19 -12.03 -17.57
N MET A 330 4.40 -12.56 -17.36
CA MET A 330 5.50 -12.39 -18.33
C MET A 330 5.14 -12.96 -19.72
N ALA A 331 4.42 -14.07 -19.77
CA ALA A 331 3.96 -14.68 -21.03
C ALA A 331 2.82 -13.90 -21.72
N ALA A 332 2.00 -13.18 -20.94
CA ALA A 332 0.89 -12.37 -21.45
C ALA A 332 1.33 -10.98 -21.96
N MET A 333 2.60 -10.61 -21.79
CA MET A 333 3.14 -9.32 -22.23
C MET A 333 3.29 -9.22 -23.73
N GLY A 334 2.88 -8.09 -24.29
CA GLY A 334 3.18 -7.68 -25.67
C GLY A 334 4.62 -7.16 -25.86
N ASP A 335 4.99 -6.90 -27.10
CA ASP A 335 6.36 -6.47 -27.44
C ASP A 335 6.74 -5.07 -26.90
N ASP A 336 5.75 -4.22 -26.66
CA ASP A 336 5.91 -2.86 -26.16
C ASP A 336 5.55 -2.71 -24.68
N ASP A 337 5.30 -3.80 -23.99
CA ASP A 337 4.96 -3.75 -22.57
C ASP A 337 6.20 -3.73 -21.69
N ILE A 338 6.07 -3.07 -20.53
CA ILE A 338 7.01 -3.20 -19.43
C ILE A 338 6.30 -3.75 -18.20
N LEU A 339 6.98 -4.63 -17.49
CA LEU A 339 6.57 -5.14 -16.18
C LEU A 339 7.52 -4.56 -15.13
N ILE A 340 6.96 -3.88 -14.14
CA ILE A 340 7.71 -3.36 -13.00
C ILE A 340 7.26 -4.12 -11.76
N LEU A 341 8.21 -4.74 -11.05
CA LEU A 341 8.02 -5.34 -9.74
C LEU A 341 8.71 -4.44 -8.72
N SER A 342 7.97 -4.04 -7.70
CA SER A 342 8.47 -3.17 -6.63
C SER A 342 7.71 -3.40 -5.33
N ALA A 343 8.04 -2.63 -4.32
CA ALA A 343 7.32 -2.54 -3.04
C ALA A 343 7.06 -1.06 -2.74
N ASP A 344 6.28 -0.78 -1.73
CA ASP A 344 5.97 0.58 -1.28
C ASP A 344 6.70 0.98 0.01
N HIS A 345 7.12 0.03 0.82
CA HIS A 345 7.92 0.18 2.04
C HIS A 345 8.49 -1.18 2.47
N GLY A 346 9.10 -1.28 3.64
CA GLY A 346 9.44 -2.52 4.32
C GLY A 346 8.44 -2.85 5.44
N CYS A 347 8.36 -4.13 5.82
CA CYS A 347 7.70 -4.57 7.06
C CYS A 347 8.34 -5.90 7.50
N ASP A 348 9.58 -5.81 7.99
CA ASP A 348 10.41 -6.94 8.37
C ASP A 348 9.73 -7.79 9.45
N PRO A 349 9.33 -9.03 9.16
CA PRO A 349 8.60 -9.86 10.11
C PRO A 349 9.44 -10.34 11.29
N THR A 350 10.75 -10.08 11.28
CA THR A 350 11.66 -10.36 12.40
C THR A 350 11.92 -9.14 13.27
N TRP A 351 11.45 -7.94 12.85
CA TRP A 351 11.70 -6.67 13.53
C TRP A 351 10.78 -6.50 14.76
N PRO A 352 11.23 -5.79 15.81
CA PRO A 352 10.40 -5.48 16.96
C PRO A 352 9.13 -4.68 16.61
N GLY A 353 8.09 -4.83 17.46
CA GLY A 353 6.82 -4.14 17.24
C GLY A 353 5.99 -4.73 16.10
N THR A 354 5.11 -3.95 15.51
CA THR A 354 4.22 -4.34 14.41
C THR A 354 4.14 -3.30 13.30
N ASP A 355 5.00 -2.29 13.32
CA ASP A 355 5.00 -1.18 12.36
C ASP A 355 5.81 -1.54 11.10
N HIS A 356 5.64 -0.74 10.05
CA HIS A 356 6.48 -0.80 8.85
C HIS A 356 7.94 -0.48 9.19
N THR A 357 8.85 -0.90 8.34
CA THR A 357 10.28 -0.61 8.43
C THR A 357 10.74 0.29 7.30
N ARG A 358 11.60 1.29 7.61
CA ARG A 358 12.17 2.23 6.65
C ARG A 358 13.27 1.57 5.84
N GLU A 359 12.91 1.03 4.69
CA GLU A 359 13.79 0.24 3.84
C GLU A 359 13.84 0.77 2.42
N HIS A 360 14.91 0.43 1.71
CA HIS A 360 14.94 0.47 0.25
C HIS A 360 13.96 -0.56 -0.34
N ILE A 361 13.39 -0.22 -1.49
CA ILE A 361 12.53 -1.13 -2.24
C ILE A 361 13.24 -1.65 -3.50
N PRO A 362 12.88 -2.87 -3.98
CA PRO A 362 13.39 -3.35 -5.25
C PRO A 362 12.80 -2.55 -6.42
N VAL A 363 13.59 -2.33 -7.47
CA VAL A 363 13.14 -1.81 -8.75
C VAL A 363 13.57 -2.80 -9.81
N LEU A 364 12.64 -3.64 -10.25
CA LEU A 364 12.87 -4.67 -11.26
C LEU A 364 12.01 -4.34 -12.48
N CYS A 365 12.62 -4.21 -13.65
CA CYS A 365 11.90 -3.88 -14.87
C CYS A 365 12.21 -4.87 -15.98
N TYR A 366 11.18 -5.61 -16.41
CA TYR A 366 11.26 -6.59 -17.49
C TYR A 366 10.44 -6.15 -18.69
N GLY A 367 10.93 -6.44 -19.89
CA GLY A 367 10.23 -6.20 -21.15
C GLY A 367 11.14 -6.53 -22.31
N LYS A 368 10.57 -6.84 -23.48
CA LYS A 368 11.37 -7.22 -24.67
C LYS A 368 12.33 -6.11 -25.16
N LYS A 369 12.01 -4.87 -24.87
CA LYS A 369 12.82 -3.69 -25.23
C LYS A 369 13.58 -3.10 -24.05
N VAL A 370 13.46 -3.69 -22.87
CA VAL A 370 14.19 -3.28 -21.66
C VAL A 370 15.57 -3.91 -21.69
N LYS A 371 16.60 -3.10 -21.53
CA LYS A 371 17.98 -3.61 -21.42
C LYS A 371 18.16 -4.25 -20.05
N ALA A 372 18.50 -5.53 -20.04
CA ALA A 372 18.86 -6.23 -18.82
C ALA A 372 20.16 -5.71 -18.20
N GLY A 373 20.24 -5.69 -16.88
CA GLY A 373 21.43 -5.30 -16.14
C GLY A 373 21.15 -4.37 -14.97
N PRO A 374 22.19 -4.01 -14.21
CA PRO A 374 22.03 -3.15 -13.04
C PRO A 374 21.66 -1.71 -13.42
N ILE A 375 20.63 -1.17 -12.80
CA ILE A 375 20.27 0.27 -12.83
C ILE A 375 20.73 1.00 -11.57
N GLY A 376 21.35 0.28 -10.63
CA GLY A 376 21.96 0.84 -9.42
C GLY A 376 20.94 1.38 -8.42
N GLU A 377 21.43 2.30 -7.57
CA GLU A 377 20.60 3.05 -6.62
C GLU A 377 19.77 4.09 -7.37
N ARG A 378 18.46 4.11 -7.06
CA ARG A 378 17.55 5.17 -7.51
C ARG A 378 17.34 6.15 -6.35
N ALA A 379 17.46 7.45 -6.67
CA ALA A 379 17.45 8.51 -5.66
C ALA A 379 16.07 8.69 -4.98
N THR A 380 15.02 8.18 -5.61
CA THR A 380 13.63 8.27 -5.11
C THR A 380 12.78 7.16 -5.74
N PHE A 381 11.72 6.72 -5.06
CA PHE A 381 10.70 5.84 -5.66
C PHE A 381 10.04 6.48 -6.89
N ALA A 382 10.03 7.83 -6.97
CA ALA A 382 9.47 8.57 -8.09
C ALA A 382 10.16 8.30 -9.45
N ASP A 383 11.36 7.71 -9.43
CA ASP A 383 12.04 7.25 -10.67
C ASP A 383 11.20 6.18 -11.39
N ILE A 384 10.38 5.41 -10.66
CA ILE A 384 9.43 4.45 -11.23
C ILE A 384 8.36 5.21 -12.03
N GLY A 385 7.70 6.20 -11.39
CA GLY A 385 6.67 7.00 -12.04
C GLY A 385 7.19 7.78 -13.26
N GLN A 386 8.38 8.35 -13.17
CA GLN A 386 9.02 9.02 -14.31
C GLN A 386 9.34 8.03 -15.44
N SER A 387 9.81 6.82 -15.12
CA SER A 387 10.07 5.79 -16.14
C SER A 387 8.80 5.33 -16.84
N VAL A 388 7.71 5.16 -16.08
CA VAL A 388 6.38 4.87 -16.65
C VAL A 388 5.90 6.02 -17.55
N ALA A 389 6.05 7.27 -17.11
CA ALA A 389 5.69 8.44 -17.91
C ALA A 389 6.48 8.48 -19.23
N SER A 390 7.81 8.30 -19.18
CA SER A 390 8.69 8.24 -20.36
C SER A 390 8.28 7.09 -21.29
N HIS A 391 8.02 5.90 -20.75
CA HIS A 391 7.58 4.74 -21.51
C HIS A 391 6.28 5.01 -22.29
N LEU A 392 5.30 5.62 -21.64
CA LEU A 392 3.97 5.89 -22.20
C LEU A 392 3.92 7.18 -23.04
N GLY A 393 5.02 7.96 -23.10
CA GLY A 393 5.08 9.24 -23.82
C GLY A 393 4.27 10.35 -23.16
N LEU A 394 4.14 10.30 -21.84
CA LEU A 394 3.48 11.33 -21.04
C LEU A 394 4.44 12.48 -20.69
N PRO A 395 3.92 13.67 -20.33
CA PRO A 395 4.74 14.74 -19.77
C PRO A 395 5.52 14.27 -18.53
N ASN A 396 6.75 14.78 -18.37
CA ASN A 396 7.60 14.46 -17.22
C ASN A 396 6.87 14.68 -15.90
N MET A 397 7.21 13.84 -14.93
CA MET A 397 6.84 14.04 -13.53
C MET A 397 7.68 15.19 -12.95
N ASP A 398 7.21 15.76 -11.83
CA ASP A 398 7.96 16.80 -11.10
C ASP A 398 9.16 16.21 -10.36
N TYR A 399 9.11 14.92 -10.06
CA TYR A 399 10.14 14.14 -9.36
C TYR A 399 10.49 12.89 -10.16
N GLY A 400 11.73 12.44 -9.95
CA GLY A 400 12.23 11.20 -10.53
C GLY A 400 12.98 11.38 -11.85
N THR A 401 13.79 10.38 -12.16
CA THR A 401 14.57 10.24 -13.39
C THR A 401 14.31 8.87 -13.99
N SER A 402 14.02 8.81 -15.29
CA SER A 402 13.82 7.54 -15.99
C SER A 402 15.06 6.64 -15.91
N PHE A 403 14.84 5.34 -15.74
CA PHE A 403 15.86 4.30 -15.83
C PHE A 403 15.75 3.46 -17.13
N LEU A 404 14.89 3.87 -18.06
CA LEU A 404 14.62 3.15 -19.30
C LEU A 404 15.39 3.69 -20.53
N ASP A 405 16.22 4.69 -20.33
CA ASP A 405 17.00 5.35 -21.39
C ASP A 405 18.28 4.61 -21.76
#